data_c6017d7ea2aae071ed3644042302dd19
#
_entry.id   c6017d7ea2aae071ed3644042302dd19
#
_cell.length_a   1.000
_cell.length_b   1.000
_cell.length_c   1.000
_cell.angle_alpha   90.00
_cell.angle_beta   90.00
_cell.angle_gamma   90.00
#
_symmetry.space_group_name_H-M   'P 1'
#
loop_
_entity.id
_entity.type
_entity.pdbx_description
1 polymer ?
#
loop_
_entity_poly.entity_id
_entity_poly.type
_entity_poly.pdbx_seq_one_letter_code
_entity_poly.pdbx_strand_id
1 'polypeptide(L)'
;MQNLYQRVPLKRMSIYEQLNSVLFLFMTRNVKSTTSSLWRQLLASSELLKTMEKFSLVLMLSRYATTSKTVDVQMLADVLKHVASGQDHLQSTIQYLELEELTEEVKIMENVGITFNNSEVLHLNDNPTKDDIKHWVNHYLVHAETSLDDLIEVQQALWNIVRSSASREVWSARRTLGVGIAVLTVVLLASPILILLLRHTIWTIQTFTESIELSNQRLVAEKRKSDVLLSRMLPMPVIRRLRAQRTVPAESFDAVTIFFSDIVGFTNISASSTPIEVINMLNMLYRLFDEKIIQYDVYKVETIGDAYMVVSGLPQRNGNRHASEIADMSLSLMRGLEGARVPHRPDELLKIRAGINTGPCVAGVVGTTMPRYCLFGDTINTASRMETTGEAMKIHISHSTKKALDGIGNYEMESRGVIEIPGKGVMETFWLQGKVGGLQEESPRCMRLHDYDQNILELLIKS
;
A
#
# COMPACT_ATOMS: atom_id res chain seq x y z
N MET A 1 -15.99 -20.95 101.97
CA MET A 1 -15.51 -21.66 100.79
C MET A 1 -16.60 -21.97 99.71
N GLN A 2 -17.86 -22.12 100.15
CA GLN A 2 -18.99 -22.42 99.21
C GLN A 2 -19.25 -21.27 98.15
N ASN A 3 -19.02 -20.01 98.49
CA ASN A 3 -19.21 -18.89 97.49
C ASN A 3 -18.16 -18.77 96.37
N LEU A 4 -16.98 -19.41 96.48
CA LEU A 4 -15.96 -19.38 95.47
C LEU A 4 -16.25 -20.38 94.39
N TYR A 5 -16.76 -21.53 94.72
CA TYR A 5 -17.07 -22.63 93.75
C TYR A 5 -18.31 -22.29 92.88
N GLN A 6 -19.24 -21.49 93.40
CA GLN A 6 -20.43 -21.06 92.65
C GLN A 6 -20.16 -19.95 91.62
N ARG A 7 -19.11 -19.12 91.81
CA ARG A 7 -18.80 -18.00 90.89
C ARG A 7 -17.87 -18.43 89.67
N VAL A 8 -17.28 -19.60 89.72
CA VAL A 8 -16.35 -20.05 88.67
C VAL A 8 -17.04 -20.29 87.32
N PRO A 9 -18.25 -20.88 87.22
CA PRO A 9 -18.93 -21.06 85.92
C PRO A 9 -19.29 -19.73 85.27
N LEU A 10 -19.85 -18.76 86.01
CA LEU A 10 -20.23 -17.45 85.52
C LEU A 10 -19.03 -16.61 85.06
N LYS A 11 -17.90 -16.70 85.74
CA LYS A 11 -16.64 -16.05 85.26
C LYS A 11 -16.09 -16.65 83.98
N ARG A 12 -16.18 -17.94 83.79
CA ARG A 12 -15.82 -18.62 82.57
C ARG A 12 -16.72 -18.20 81.40
N MET A 13 -18.01 -18.11 81.65
CA MET A 13 -19.01 -17.69 80.67
C MET A 13 -18.73 -16.27 80.16
N SER A 14 -18.42 -15.28 81.03
CA SER A 14 -18.03 -13.95 80.64
C SER A 14 -16.76 -13.91 79.74
N ILE A 15 -15.79 -14.82 80.00
CA ILE A 15 -14.59 -14.91 79.16
C ILE A 15 -14.95 -15.45 77.78
N TYR A 16 -15.80 -16.48 77.66
CA TYR A 16 -16.25 -17.01 76.36
C TYR A 16 -17.05 -15.97 75.57
N GLU A 17 -17.94 -15.20 76.22
CA GLU A 17 -18.68 -14.14 75.56
C GLU A 17 -17.76 -13.05 75.00
N GLN A 18 -16.75 -12.63 75.76
CA GLN A 18 -15.75 -11.68 75.28
C GLN A 18 -14.93 -12.25 74.11
N LEU A 19 -14.50 -13.51 74.15
CA LEU A 19 -13.77 -14.13 73.08
C LEU A 19 -14.61 -14.23 71.79
N ASN A 20 -15.85 -14.70 71.93
CA ASN A 20 -16.77 -14.85 70.83
C ASN A 20 -17.11 -13.49 70.22
N SER A 21 -17.28 -12.43 70.99
CA SER A 21 -17.54 -11.07 70.47
C SER A 21 -16.39 -10.59 69.58
N VAL A 22 -15.15 -10.87 69.93
CA VAL A 22 -13.98 -10.53 69.09
C VAL A 22 -13.97 -11.36 67.80
N LEU A 23 -14.25 -12.69 67.89
CA LEU A 23 -14.34 -13.54 66.71
C LEU A 23 -15.44 -13.12 65.75
N PHE A 24 -16.62 -12.79 66.26
CA PHE A 24 -17.74 -12.28 65.44
C PHE A 24 -17.45 -10.93 64.82
N LEU A 25 -16.77 -10.04 65.52
CA LEU A 25 -16.33 -8.75 64.95
C LEU A 25 -15.35 -8.99 63.77
N PHE A 26 -14.41 -9.93 63.95
CA PHE A 26 -13.45 -10.27 62.90
C PHE A 26 -14.15 -10.88 61.67
N MET A 27 -15.09 -11.83 61.90
CA MET A 27 -15.88 -12.45 60.86
C MET A 27 -16.68 -11.41 60.06
N THR A 28 -17.42 -10.53 60.77
CA THR A 28 -18.26 -9.50 60.16
C THR A 28 -17.42 -8.51 59.35
N ARG A 29 -16.24 -8.14 59.84
CA ARG A 29 -15.33 -7.24 59.13
C ARG A 29 -14.82 -7.88 57.85
N ASN A 30 -14.46 -9.16 57.86
CA ASN A 30 -14.00 -9.88 56.67
C ASN A 30 -15.13 -10.03 55.64
N VAL A 31 -16.34 -10.37 56.10
CA VAL A 31 -17.51 -10.47 55.21
C VAL A 31 -17.79 -9.14 54.50
N LYS A 32 -17.76 -8.00 55.22
CA LYS A 32 -17.97 -6.68 54.64
C LYS A 32 -16.89 -6.28 53.61
N SER A 33 -15.71 -6.87 53.66
CA SER A 33 -14.63 -6.59 52.71
C SER A 33 -14.70 -7.46 51.44
N THR A 34 -15.59 -8.44 51.39
CA THR A 34 -15.77 -9.30 50.23
C THR A 34 -16.67 -8.68 49.18
N THR A 35 -16.22 -8.65 47.94
CA THR A 35 -17.01 -8.19 46.77
C THR A 35 -17.85 -9.31 46.15
N SER A 36 -17.84 -10.47 46.77
CA SER A 36 -18.56 -11.69 46.32
C SER A 36 -20.08 -11.54 46.54
N SER A 37 -20.86 -12.18 45.68
CA SER A 37 -22.32 -12.28 45.81
C SER A 37 -22.75 -12.99 47.12
N LEU A 38 -21.81 -13.70 47.74
CA LEU A 38 -22.01 -14.48 48.96
C LEU A 38 -22.06 -13.69 50.27
N TRP A 39 -21.84 -12.37 50.24
CA TRP A 39 -21.74 -11.53 51.46
C TRP A 39 -23.00 -11.62 52.35
N ARG A 40 -24.19 -11.70 51.74
CA ARG A 40 -25.45 -11.80 52.48
C ARG A 40 -25.56 -13.11 53.23
N GLN A 41 -25.26 -14.26 52.59
CA GLN A 41 -25.30 -15.57 53.18
C GLN A 41 -24.26 -15.74 54.30
N LEU A 42 -23.08 -15.17 54.10
CA LEU A 42 -22.03 -15.15 55.10
C LEU A 42 -22.43 -14.26 56.31
N LEU A 43 -23.10 -13.14 56.05
CA LEU A 43 -23.57 -12.29 57.11
C LEU A 43 -24.73 -12.92 57.88
N ALA A 44 -25.70 -13.55 57.19
CA ALA A 44 -26.76 -14.32 57.81
C ALA A 44 -26.19 -15.46 58.69
N SER A 45 -25.20 -16.21 58.21
CA SER A 45 -24.53 -17.25 58.98
C SER A 45 -23.84 -16.67 60.22
N SER A 46 -23.22 -15.49 60.11
CA SER A 46 -22.61 -14.84 61.27
C SER A 46 -23.63 -14.39 62.33
N GLU A 47 -24.77 -13.82 61.88
CA GLU A 47 -25.85 -13.39 62.80
C GLU A 47 -26.52 -14.60 63.43
N LEU A 48 -26.73 -15.71 62.70
CA LEU A 48 -27.26 -16.97 63.23
C LEU A 48 -26.35 -17.57 64.31
N LEU A 49 -25.03 -17.55 64.10
CA LEU A 49 -24.07 -17.99 65.11
C LEU A 49 -24.17 -17.16 66.42
N LYS A 50 -24.39 -15.84 66.31
CA LYS A 50 -24.62 -14.97 67.48
C LYS A 50 -25.92 -15.34 68.18
N THR A 51 -26.98 -15.62 67.43
CA THR A 51 -28.25 -16.12 67.98
C THR A 51 -28.05 -17.40 68.78
N MET A 52 -27.36 -18.38 68.17
CA MET A 52 -27.05 -19.66 68.83
C MET A 52 -26.19 -19.48 70.09
N GLU A 53 -25.21 -18.56 70.05
CA GLU A 53 -24.44 -18.20 71.23
C GLU A 53 -25.36 -17.68 72.37
N LYS A 54 -26.23 -16.71 72.06
CA LYS A 54 -27.14 -16.11 73.08
C LYS A 54 -28.09 -17.16 73.64
N PHE A 55 -28.66 -18.03 72.83
CA PHE A 55 -29.53 -19.11 73.31
C PHE A 55 -28.76 -20.18 74.07
N SER A 56 -27.53 -20.46 73.73
CA SER A 56 -26.64 -21.33 74.52
C SER A 56 -26.35 -20.75 75.89
N LEU A 57 -26.21 -19.42 76.00
CA LEU A 57 -26.05 -18.73 77.27
C LEU A 57 -27.35 -18.82 78.10
N VAL A 58 -28.51 -18.66 77.45
CA VAL A 58 -29.83 -18.89 78.15
C VAL A 58 -29.91 -20.31 78.64
N LEU A 59 -29.58 -21.31 77.86
CA LEU A 59 -29.58 -22.71 78.28
C LEU A 59 -28.66 -22.94 79.51
N MET A 60 -27.42 -22.41 79.46
CA MET A 60 -26.44 -22.58 80.53
C MET A 60 -26.89 -21.87 81.81
N LEU A 61 -27.40 -20.64 81.70
CA LEU A 61 -27.92 -19.92 82.84
C LEU A 61 -29.13 -20.63 83.47
N SER A 62 -30.07 -21.08 82.65
CA SER A 62 -31.28 -21.78 83.10
C SER A 62 -30.92 -23.13 83.77
N ARG A 63 -29.99 -23.90 83.23
CA ARG A 63 -29.45 -25.14 83.85
C ARG A 63 -28.77 -24.85 85.18
N TYR A 64 -28.01 -23.77 85.29
CA TYR A 64 -27.36 -23.36 86.52
C TYR A 64 -28.38 -23.00 87.55
N ALA A 65 -29.45 -22.22 87.19
CA ALA A 65 -30.54 -21.82 88.07
C ALA A 65 -31.29 -23.06 88.63
N THR A 66 -31.57 -24.07 87.81
CA THR A 66 -32.31 -25.28 88.26
C THR A 66 -31.44 -26.19 89.16
N THR A 67 -30.15 -26.12 89.03
CA THR A 67 -29.23 -26.91 89.87
C THR A 67 -28.79 -26.21 91.15
N SER A 68 -28.63 -24.93 91.09
CA SER A 68 -28.34 -24.08 92.27
C SER A 68 -29.59 -23.79 93.04
N LYS A 69 -29.73 -24.21 94.26
CA LYS A 69 -30.93 -23.91 95.13
C LYS A 69 -31.18 -22.39 95.42
N THR A 70 -30.43 -21.52 94.83
CA THR A 70 -30.54 -20.04 94.91
C THR A 70 -30.95 -19.46 93.60
N VAL A 71 -32.25 -19.23 93.39
CA VAL A 71 -32.77 -18.53 92.18
C VAL A 71 -33.05 -17.06 92.64
N ASP A 72 -32.43 -16.12 91.95
CA ASP A 72 -32.52 -14.66 92.20
C ASP A 72 -33.14 -13.94 91.01
N VAL A 73 -33.81 -12.82 91.26
CA VAL A 73 -34.40 -11.95 90.23
C VAL A 73 -33.36 -11.46 89.22
N GLN A 74 -32.13 -11.19 89.67
CA GLN A 74 -31.04 -10.78 88.82
C GLN A 74 -30.72 -11.83 87.74
N MET A 75 -30.80 -13.10 88.08
CA MET A 75 -30.54 -14.22 87.14
C MET A 75 -31.61 -14.34 86.06
N LEU A 76 -32.89 -14.08 86.42
CA LEU A 76 -33.98 -14.01 85.45
C LEU A 76 -33.78 -12.83 84.51
N ALA A 77 -33.35 -11.68 85.03
CA ALA A 77 -33.03 -10.49 84.24
C ALA A 77 -31.89 -10.77 83.23
N ASP A 78 -30.84 -11.50 83.63
CA ASP A 78 -29.74 -11.89 82.76
C ASP A 78 -30.19 -12.91 81.65
N VAL A 79 -31.06 -13.87 81.97
CA VAL A 79 -31.71 -14.74 81.00
C VAL A 79 -32.51 -13.97 79.99
N LEU A 80 -33.42 -13.05 80.46
CA LEU A 80 -34.25 -12.24 79.56
C LEU A 80 -33.40 -11.36 78.62
N LYS A 81 -32.31 -10.78 79.13
CA LYS A 81 -31.38 -9.99 78.37
C LYS A 81 -30.79 -10.77 77.21
N HIS A 82 -30.36 -12.05 77.47
CA HIS A 82 -29.79 -12.89 76.41
C HIS A 82 -30.86 -13.38 75.46
N VAL A 83 -32.08 -13.63 75.90
CA VAL A 83 -33.24 -13.93 75.02
C VAL A 83 -33.49 -12.79 74.06
N ALA A 84 -33.64 -11.57 74.58
CA ALA A 84 -33.89 -10.38 73.75
C ALA A 84 -32.76 -10.15 72.71
N SER A 85 -31.51 -10.22 73.19
CA SER A 85 -30.35 -10.13 72.24
C SER A 85 -30.32 -11.24 71.20
N GLY A 86 -30.68 -12.47 71.55
CA GLY A 86 -30.79 -13.59 70.65
C GLY A 86 -31.87 -13.38 69.61
N GLN A 87 -33.04 -12.85 70.01
CA GLN A 87 -34.13 -12.49 69.08
C GLN A 87 -33.73 -11.41 68.11
N ASP A 88 -33.04 -10.33 68.55
CA ASP A 88 -32.55 -9.26 67.64
C ASP A 88 -31.61 -9.83 66.55
N HIS A 89 -30.71 -10.72 66.92
CA HIS A 89 -29.82 -11.39 65.97
C HIS A 89 -30.59 -12.34 65.04
N LEU A 90 -31.57 -13.07 65.57
CA LEU A 90 -32.44 -13.93 64.78
C LEU A 90 -33.24 -13.18 63.75
N GLN A 91 -33.84 -12.06 64.16
CA GLN A 91 -34.56 -11.16 63.25
C GLN A 91 -33.65 -10.62 62.12
N SER A 92 -32.43 -10.24 62.47
CA SER A 92 -31.44 -9.81 61.50
C SER A 92 -31.08 -10.93 60.53
N THR A 93 -30.97 -12.18 61.01
CA THR A 93 -30.70 -13.35 60.16
C THR A 93 -31.83 -13.57 59.17
N ILE A 94 -33.10 -13.56 59.63
CA ILE A 94 -34.29 -13.68 58.80
C ILE A 94 -34.29 -12.64 57.68
N GLN A 95 -34.04 -11.38 58.03
CA GLN A 95 -34.00 -10.27 57.06
C GLN A 95 -32.96 -10.46 55.94
N TYR A 96 -31.78 -11.07 56.25
CA TYR A 96 -30.77 -11.38 55.25
C TYR A 96 -31.17 -12.58 54.37
N LEU A 97 -31.96 -13.52 54.86
CA LEU A 97 -32.35 -14.75 54.16
C LEU A 97 -33.67 -14.66 53.40
N GLU A 98 -34.64 -13.75 53.80
CA GLU A 98 -35.89 -13.50 53.09
C GLU A 98 -35.66 -13.12 51.62
N LEU A 99 -34.50 -12.56 51.30
CA LEU A 99 -34.13 -12.14 49.95
C LEU A 99 -33.59 -13.32 49.07
N GLU A 100 -33.43 -14.51 49.64
CA GLU A 100 -32.74 -15.61 48.97
C GLU A 100 -33.62 -16.90 48.74
N GLU A 101 -34.93 -16.79 48.84
CA GLU A 101 -35.87 -17.93 48.65
C GLU A 101 -35.71 -19.11 49.62
N LEU A 102 -35.09 -18.90 50.79
CA LEU A 102 -34.92 -19.95 51.85
C LEU A 102 -36.15 -20.02 52.75
N THR A 103 -37.27 -20.42 52.16
CA THR A 103 -38.59 -20.34 52.79
C THR A 103 -38.78 -21.33 53.97
N GLU A 104 -38.11 -22.50 53.98
CA GLU A 104 -38.25 -23.48 55.06
C GLU A 104 -37.38 -23.07 56.24
N GLU A 105 -36.15 -22.68 56.04
CA GLU A 105 -35.23 -22.21 57.06
C GLU A 105 -35.71 -20.92 57.74
N VAL A 106 -36.31 -20.02 56.98
CA VAL A 106 -36.93 -18.80 57.54
C VAL A 106 -38.13 -19.17 58.42
N LYS A 107 -39.00 -20.12 58.05
CA LYS A 107 -40.12 -20.59 58.88
C LYS A 107 -39.65 -21.23 60.18
N ILE A 108 -38.60 -22.02 60.15
CA ILE A 108 -38.02 -22.62 61.37
C ILE A 108 -37.55 -21.50 62.30
N MET A 109 -36.86 -20.49 61.80
CA MET A 109 -36.37 -19.38 62.59
C MET A 109 -37.50 -18.49 63.13
N GLU A 110 -38.55 -18.26 62.34
CA GLU A 110 -39.76 -17.56 62.79
C GLU A 110 -40.43 -18.29 63.96
N ASN A 111 -40.56 -19.63 63.82
CA ASN A 111 -41.13 -20.45 64.90
C ASN A 111 -40.29 -20.38 66.20
N VAL A 112 -38.97 -20.43 66.07
CA VAL A 112 -38.04 -20.23 67.19
C VAL A 112 -38.27 -18.83 67.82
N GLY A 113 -38.37 -17.77 66.96
CA GLY A 113 -38.68 -16.42 67.43
C GLY A 113 -40.00 -16.32 68.19
N ILE A 114 -41.04 -16.96 67.69
CA ILE A 114 -42.38 -16.98 68.34
C ILE A 114 -42.29 -17.67 69.68
N THR A 115 -41.56 -18.78 69.77
CA THR A 115 -41.39 -19.57 70.97
C THR A 115 -40.80 -18.77 72.13
N PHE A 116 -39.84 -17.86 71.80
CA PHE A 116 -39.25 -17.00 72.83
C PHE A 116 -40.03 -15.65 73.06
N ASN A 117 -40.97 -15.29 72.19
CA ASN A 117 -41.71 -14.03 72.23
C ASN A 117 -43.00 -14.13 73.04
N ASN A 118 -43.18 -15.18 73.84
CA ASN A 118 -44.39 -15.37 74.67
C ASN A 118 -44.56 -14.22 75.63
N SER A 119 -45.59 -13.39 75.33
CA SER A 119 -45.97 -12.18 76.05
C SER A 119 -46.38 -12.42 77.48
N GLU A 120 -46.50 -13.66 77.94
CA GLU A 120 -46.85 -14.01 79.31
C GLU A 120 -45.85 -13.54 80.39
N VAL A 121 -44.55 -13.36 79.97
CA VAL A 121 -43.47 -12.85 80.84
C VAL A 121 -43.67 -11.39 81.20
N LEU A 122 -44.37 -10.64 80.34
CA LEU A 122 -44.66 -9.23 80.60
C LEU A 122 -45.69 -9.01 81.71
N HIS A 123 -46.34 -10.04 82.21
CA HIS A 123 -47.31 -9.97 83.36
C HIS A 123 -46.69 -10.37 84.69
N LEU A 124 -45.33 -10.33 84.79
CA LEU A 124 -44.70 -10.49 86.09
C LEU A 124 -45.20 -9.43 87.06
N ASN A 125 -45.87 -9.86 88.19
CA ASN A 125 -46.21 -9.01 89.30
C ASN A 125 -44.93 -8.32 89.78
N ASP A 126 -45.05 -7.07 90.31
CA ASP A 126 -43.96 -6.25 90.86
C ASP A 126 -43.04 -7.00 91.86
N ASN A 127 -43.47 -8.16 92.41
CA ASN A 127 -42.73 -9.00 93.34
C ASN A 127 -42.93 -10.49 92.99
N PRO A 128 -42.18 -11.10 92.01
CA PRO A 128 -42.31 -12.49 91.65
C PRO A 128 -41.88 -13.38 92.83
N THR A 129 -42.65 -14.44 93.11
CA THR A 129 -42.28 -15.46 94.07
C THR A 129 -41.10 -16.36 93.51
N LYS A 130 -40.40 -16.97 94.46
CA LYS A 130 -39.29 -17.90 94.04
C LYS A 130 -39.74 -19.06 93.11
N ASP A 131 -40.99 -19.49 93.30
CA ASP A 131 -41.57 -20.56 92.48
C ASP A 131 -41.95 -20.06 91.07
N ASP A 132 -42.41 -18.79 90.97
CA ASP A 132 -42.65 -18.16 89.64
C ASP A 132 -41.36 -18.03 88.83
N ILE A 133 -40.29 -17.53 89.46
CA ILE A 133 -38.98 -17.40 88.81
C ILE A 133 -38.46 -18.76 88.36
N LYS A 134 -38.59 -19.81 89.19
CA LYS A 134 -38.16 -21.16 88.83
C LYS A 134 -38.97 -21.77 87.68
N HIS A 135 -40.29 -21.47 87.67
CA HIS A 135 -41.16 -21.92 86.57
C HIS A 135 -40.70 -21.27 85.26
N TRP A 136 -40.45 -19.98 85.19
CA TRP A 136 -39.97 -19.24 84.00
C TRP A 136 -38.56 -19.70 83.51
N VAL A 137 -37.65 -19.88 84.43
CA VAL A 137 -36.33 -20.37 84.14
C VAL A 137 -36.37 -21.78 83.52
N ASN A 138 -37.25 -22.64 84.02
CA ASN A 138 -37.46 -23.97 83.50
C ASN A 138 -38.16 -23.94 82.14
N HIS A 139 -39.06 -23.01 81.89
CA HIS A 139 -39.69 -22.76 80.61
C HIS A 139 -38.60 -22.42 79.54
N TYR A 140 -37.72 -21.45 79.79
CA TYR A 140 -36.65 -21.07 78.95
C TYR A 140 -35.62 -22.19 78.75
N LEU A 141 -35.38 -23.07 79.72
CA LEU A 141 -34.50 -24.21 79.60
C LEU A 141 -34.95 -25.18 78.49
N VAL A 142 -36.25 -25.57 78.55
CA VAL A 142 -36.81 -26.50 77.57
C VAL A 142 -36.83 -25.90 76.16
N HIS A 143 -37.27 -24.66 76.09
CA HIS A 143 -37.36 -24.01 74.77
C HIS A 143 -36.00 -23.67 74.16
N ALA A 144 -35.00 -23.32 74.99
CA ALA A 144 -33.64 -23.08 74.48
C ALA A 144 -32.99 -24.37 73.98
N GLU A 145 -33.27 -25.53 74.59
CA GLU A 145 -32.70 -26.82 74.15
C GLU A 145 -33.26 -27.24 72.78
N THR A 146 -34.59 -27.19 72.57
CA THR A 146 -35.22 -27.54 71.31
C THR A 146 -34.86 -26.55 70.21
N SER A 147 -34.92 -25.26 70.51
CA SER A 147 -34.62 -24.19 69.52
C SER A 147 -33.15 -24.20 69.06
N LEU A 148 -32.21 -24.61 69.91
CA LEU A 148 -30.81 -24.74 69.51
C LEU A 148 -30.61 -25.87 68.52
N ASP A 149 -31.32 -27.00 68.66
CA ASP A 149 -31.24 -28.09 67.70
C ASP A 149 -31.79 -27.68 66.35
N ASP A 150 -32.93 -26.97 66.30
CA ASP A 150 -33.51 -26.40 65.09
C ASP A 150 -32.57 -25.39 64.42
N LEU A 151 -31.92 -24.50 65.17
CA LEU A 151 -30.96 -23.54 64.66
C LEU A 151 -29.67 -24.18 64.16
N ILE A 152 -29.23 -25.32 64.74
CA ILE A 152 -28.10 -26.11 64.22
C ILE A 152 -28.42 -26.66 62.81
N GLU A 153 -29.64 -27.16 62.62
CA GLU A 153 -30.08 -27.65 61.31
C GLU A 153 -30.07 -26.54 60.25
N VAL A 154 -30.64 -25.38 60.59
CA VAL A 154 -30.62 -24.17 59.73
C VAL A 154 -29.16 -23.75 59.41
N GLN A 155 -28.29 -23.75 60.41
CA GLN A 155 -26.88 -23.41 60.23
C GLN A 155 -26.15 -24.37 59.27
N GLN A 156 -26.45 -25.67 59.34
CA GLN A 156 -25.90 -26.65 58.43
C GLN A 156 -26.40 -26.46 56.98
N ALA A 157 -27.71 -26.20 56.85
CA ALA A 157 -28.29 -25.90 55.53
C ALA A 157 -27.66 -24.65 54.90
N LEU A 158 -27.52 -23.57 55.68
CA LEU A 158 -26.89 -22.35 55.23
C LEU A 158 -25.42 -22.56 54.83
N TRP A 159 -24.65 -23.30 55.61
CA TRP A 159 -23.27 -23.64 55.24
C TRP A 159 -23.17 -24.45 53.96
N ASN A 160 -24.10 -25.37 53.68
CA ASN A 160 -24.16 -26.13 52.46
C ASN A 160 -24.40 -25.20 51.24
N ILE A 161 -25.29 -24.22 51.41
CA ILE A 161 -25.55 -23.20 50.39
C ILE A 161 -24.30 -22.36 50.12
N VAL A 162 -23.68 -21.81 51.17
CA VAL A 162 -22.44 -21.05 51.07
C VAL A 162 -21.33 -21.86 50.38
N ARG A 163 -21.15 -23.11 50.79
CA ARG A 163 -20.15 -23.98 50.19
C ARG A 163 -20.40 -24.28 48.73
N SER A 164 -21.66 -24.56 48.35
CA SER A 164 -22.02 -24.84 46.98
C SER A 164 -21.85 -23.58 46.09
N SER A 165 -22.25 -22.41 46.57
CA SER A 165 -22.09 -21.16 45.84
C SER A 165 -20.62 -20.76 45.71
N ALA A 166 -19.82 -20.86 46.77
CA ALA A 166 -18.38 -20.66 46.69
C ALA A 166 -17.69 -21.59 45.69
N SER A 167 -18.10 -22.87 45.70
CA SER A 167 -17.56 -23.87 44.75
C SER A 167 -17.90 -23.50 43.31
N ARG A 168 -19.09 -22.97 43.04
CA ARG A 168 -19.53 -22.50 41.70
C ARG A 168 -18.70 -21.28 41.25
N GLU A 169 -18.48 -20.32 42.11
CA GLU A 169 -17.66 -19.14 41.79
C GLU A 169 -16.20 -19.55 41.49
N VAL A 170 -15.59 -20.41 42.31
CA VAL A 170 -14.25 -20.94 42.08
C VAL A 170 -14.16 -21.69 40.76
N TRP A 171 -15.17 -22.53 40.46
CA TRP A 171 -15.21 -23.26 39.20
C TRP A 171 -15.36 -22.33 37.98
N SER A 172 -16.24 -21.31 38.08
CA SER A 172 -16.40 -20.27 37.06
C SER A 172 -15.09 -19.53 36.81
N ALA A 173 -14.42 -19.08 37.86
CA ALA A 173 -13.14 -18.39 37.75
C ALA A 173 -12.05 -19.28 37.12
N ARG A 174 -11.97 -20.57 37.50
CA ARG A 174 -11.03 -21.53 36.89
C ARG A 174 -11.33 -21.75 35.40
N ARG A 175 -12.61 -21.84 35.04
CA ARG A 175 -13.04 -22.01 33.65
C ARG A 175 -12.63 -20.80 32.81
N THR A 176 -12.90 -19.56 33.30
CA THR A 176 -12.53 -18.34 32.61
C THR A 176 -11.02 -18.23 32.43
N LEU A 177 -10.25 -18.54 33.45
CA LEU A 177 -8.80 -18.59 33.39
C LEU A 177 -8.31 -19.61 32.36
N GLY A 178 -8.89 -20.82 32.35
CA GLY A 178 -8.55 -21.89 31.42
C GLY A 178 -8.81 -21.47 29.96
N VAL A 179 -9.97 -20.83 29.67
CA VAL A 179 -10.28 -20.30 28.36
C VAL A 179 -9.29 -19.19 27.98
N GLY A 180 -8.97 -18.28 28.91
CA GLY A 180 -7.97 -17.23 28.65
C GLY A 180 -6.58 -17.79 28.28
N ILE A 181 -6.12 -18.79 29.01
CA ILE A 181 -4.83 -19.47 28.72
C ILE A 181 -4.91 -20.17 27.35
N ALA A 182 -6.00 -20.88 27.04
CA ALA A 182 -6.17 -21.54 25.75
C ALA A 182 -6.15 -20.57 24.57
N VAL A 183 -6.85 -19.43 24.69
CA VAL A 183 -6.81 -18.39 23.66
C VAL A 183 -5.40 -17.81 23.49
N LEU A 184 -4.72 -17.52 24.61
CA LEU A 184 -3.35 -17.00 24.57
C LEU A 184 -2.39 -17.97 23.89
N THR A 185 -2.49 -19.26 24.20
CA THR A 185 -1.63 -20.29 23.58
C THR A 185 -1.90 -20.41 22.08
N VAL A 186 -3.16 -20.36 21.63
CA VAL A 186 -3.51 -20.37 20.20
C VAL A 186 -2.92 -19.15 19.49
N VAL A 187 -3.05 -17.95 20.07
CA VAL A 187 -2.48 -16.72 19.48
C VAL A 187 -0.96 -16.80 19.40
N LEU A 188 -0.29 -17.27 20.44
CA LEU A 188 1.18 -17.41 20.46
C LEU A 188 1.69 -18.44 19.44
N LEU A 189 0.94 -19.52 19.19
CA LEU A 189 1.30 -20.51 18.18
C LEU A 189 0.97 -20.06 16.75
N ALA A 190 -0.14 -19.36 16.55
CA ALA A 190 -0.56 -18.88 15.24
C ALA A 190 0.26 -17.67 14.76
N SER A 191 0.68 -16.79 15.67
CA SER A 191 1.42 -15.56 15.35
C SER A 191 2.70 -15.79 14.53
N PRO A 192 3.63 -16.69 14.90
CA PRO A 192 4.86 -16.92 14.12
C PRO A 192 4.54 -17.49 12.73
N ILE A 193 3.53 -18.35 12.61
CA ILE A 193 3.12 -18.90 11.32
C ILE A 193 2.62 -17.79 10.41
N LEU A 194 1.76 -16.91 10.93
CA LEU A 194 1.25 -15.77 10.19
C LEU A 194 2.37 -14.82 9.75
N ILE A 195 3.33 -14.54 10.63
CA ILE A 195 4.50 -13.70 10.31
C ILE A 195 5.33 -14.33 9.20
N LEU A 196 5.57 -15.64 9.24
CA LEU A 196 6.32 -16.35 8.20
C LEU A 196 5.59 -16.30 6.85
N LEU A 197 4.27 -16.51 6.83
CA LEU A 197 3.46 -16.39 5.62
C LEU A 197 3.49 -14.98 5.05
N LEU A 198 3.34 -13.96 5.88
CA LEU A 198 3.43 -12.55 5.45
C LEU A 198 4.82 -12.22 4.89
N ARG A 199 5.89 -12.65 5.55
CA ARG A 199 7.26 -12.45 5.02
C ARG A 199 7.47 -13.15 3.69
N HIS A 200 6.96 -14.38 3.53
CA HIS A 200 7.05 -15.11 2.28
C HIS A 200 6.29 -14.41 1.15
N THR A 201 5.06 -13.94 1.40
CA THR A 201 4.26 -13.21 0.41
C THR A 201 4.92 -11.88 0.02
N ILE A 202 5.45 -11.12 0.99
CA ILE A 202 6.16 -9.86 0.72
C ILE A 202 7.40 -10.13 -0.15
N TRP A 203 8.20 -11.14 0.21
CA TRP A 203 9.38 -11.49 -0.58
C TRP A 203 9.01 -11.91 -2.01
N THR A 204 7.96 -12.71 -2.18
CA THR A 204 7.46 -13.12 -3.50
C THR A 204 7.01 -11.91 -4.33
N ILE A 205 6.27 -10.97 -3.72
CA ILE A 205 5.83 -9.74 -4.40
C ILE A 205 7.04 -8.90 -4.83
N GLN A 206 8.05 -8.74 -3.97
CA GLN A 206 9.26 -7.99 -4.29
C GLN A 206 10.00 -8.59 -5.48
N THR A 207 10.22 -9.92 -5.50
CA THR A 207 10.88 -10.60 -6.62
C THR A 207 10.09 -10.48 -7.92
N PHE A 208 8.77 -10.55 -7.88
CA PHE A 208 7.92 -10.31 -9.05
C PHE A 208 8.02 -8.86 -9.53
N THR A 209 8.02 -7.89 -8.63
CA THR A 209 8.13 -6.46 -8.98
C THR A 209 9.46 -6.15 -9.65
N GLU A 210 10.56 -6.67 -9.12
CA GLU A 210 11.89 -6.53 -9.73
C GLU A 210 11.95 -7.17 -11.12
N SER A 211 11.36 -8.36 -11.29
CA SER A 211 11.29 -9.06 -12.58
C SER A 211 10.45 -8.28 -13.61
N ILE A 212 9.32 -7.72 -13.21
CA ILE A 212 8.48 -6.88 -14.06
C ILE A 212 9.21 -5.60 -14.47
N GLU A 213 9.88 -4.94 -13.51
CA GLU A 213 10.64 -3.72 -13.80
C GLU A 213 11.76 -3.98 -14.81
N LEU A 214 12.53 -5.06 -14.62
CA LEU A 214 13.59 -5.45 -15.56
C LEU A 214 13.03 -5.78 -16.95
N SER A 215 11.90 -6.50 -17.02
CA SER A 215 11.23 -6.82 -18.28
C SER A 215 10.71 -5.55 -18.97
N ASN A 216 10.14 -4.63 -18.21
CA ASN A 216 9.64 -3.36 -18.73
C ASN A 216 10.77 -2.48 -19.29
N GLN A 217 11.91 -2.42 -18.60
CA GLN A 217 13.10 -1.72 -19.08
C GLN A 217 13.62 -2.31 -20.39
N ARG A 218 13.67 -3.65 -20.50
CA ARG A 218 14.04 -4.34 -21.75
C ARG A 218 13.06 -4.00 -22.88
N LEU A 219 11.76 -4.06 -22.63
CA LEU A 219 10.75 -3.71 -23.64
C LEU A 219 10.88 -2.26 -24.10
N VAL A 220 11.11 -1.32 -23.18
CA VAL A 220 11.33 0.09 -23.51
C VAL A 220 12.60 0.27 -24.36
N ALA A 221 13.68 -0.43 -24.02
CA ALA A 221 14.92 -0.39 -24.77
C ALA A 221 14.74 -0.97 -26.18
N GLU A 222 14.10 -2.14 -26.32
CA GLU A 222 13.80 -2.75 -27.62
C GLU A 222 12.87 -1.87 -28.47
N LYS A 223 11.85 -1.28 -27.84
CA LYS A 223 10.98 -0.32 -28.52
C LYS A 223 11.76 0.89 -29.04
N ARG A 224 12.66 1.46 -28.24
CA ARG A 224 13.53 2.57 -28.67
C ARG A 224 14.40 2.18 -29.87
N LYS A 225 15.05 1.00 -29.84
CA LYS A 225 15.83 0.50 -30.97
C LYS A 225 14.98 0.40 -32.24
N SER A 226 13.80 -0.20 -32.15
CA SER A 226 12.87 -0.31 -33.28
C SER A 226 12.47 1.09 -33.79
N ASP A 227 12.24 2.04 -32.89
CA ASP A 227 11.85 3.41 -33.23
C ASP A 227 12.97 4.15 -34.01
N VAL A 228 14.21 3.98 -33.57
CA VAL A 228 15.39 4.53 -34.27
C VAL A 228 15.53 3.94 -35.64
N LEU A 229 15.40 2.62 -35.80
CA LEU A 229 15.49 1.97 -37.13
C LEU A 229 14.38 2.45 -38.05
N LEU A 230 13.13 2.55 -37.58
CA LEU A 230 12.04 3.06 -38.39
C LEU A 230 12.22 4.53 -38.78
N SER A 231 12.75 5.37 -37.85
CA SER A 231 12.98 6.80 -38.15
C SER A 231 14.02 7.05 -39.23
N ARG A 232 14.88 6.07 -39.49
CA ARG A 232 15.85 6.12 -40.62
C ARG A 232 15.22 5.75 -41.96
N MET A 233 14.09 5.05 -41.94
CA MET A 233 13.42 4.60 -43.17
C MET A 233 12.23 5.50 -43.56
N LEU A 234 11.56 6.12 -42.56
CA LEU A 234 10.36 6.90 -42.77
C LEU A 234 10.39 8.20 -41.93
N PRO A 235 9.84 9.29 -42.45
CA PRO A 235 9.74 10.53 -41.65
C PRO A 235 8.93 10.36 -40.37
N MET A 236 9.34 11.04 -39.30
CA MET A 236 8.66 10.94 -37.98
C MET A 236 7.16 11.22 -38.02
N PRO A 237 6.62 12.20 -38.79
CA PRO A 237 5.17 12.38 -38.92
C PRO A 237 4.46 11.15 -39.48
N VAL A 238 5.06 10.47 -40.43
CA VAL A 238 4.56 9.24 -41.06
C VAL A 238 4.55 8.11 -40.03
N ILE A 239 5.65 7.91 -39.31
CA ILE A 239 5.78 6.87 -38.28
C ILE A 239 4.72 7.05 -37.19
N ARG A 240 4.49 8.30 -36.72
CA ARG A 240 3.46 8.58 -35.72
C ARG A 240 2.06 8.19 -36.19
N ARG A 241 1.73 8.43 -37.48
CA ARG A 241 0.42 8.05 -38.05
C ARG A 241 0.30 6.53 -38.20
N LEU A 242 1.33 5.86 -38.71
CA LEU A 242 1.34 4.39 -38.85
C LEU A 242 1.21 3.68 -37.49
N ARG A 243 1.87 4.15 -36.47
CA ARG A 243 1.73 3.63 -35.10
C ARG A 243 0.33 3.80 -34.52
N ALA A 244 -0.30 4.93 -34.85
CA ALA A 244 -1.69 5.18 -34.45
C ALA A 244 -2.69 4.39 -35.32
N GLN A 245 -2.20 3.45 -36.19
CA GLN A 245 -3.00 2.69 -37.16
C GLN A 245 -3.87 3.59 -38.06
N ARG A 246 -3.38 4.82 -38.32
CA ARG A 246 -4.05 5.77 -39.19
C ARG A 246 -3.45 5.72 -40.59
N THR A 247 -4.28 5.90 -41.59
CA THR A 247 -3.83 6.04 -42.98
C THR A 247 -2.94 7.27 -43.12
N VAL A 248 -1.88 7.15 -43.92
CA VAL A 248 -1.02 8.27 -44.30
C VAL A 248 -1.48 8.74 -45.68
N PRO A 249 -2.28 9.80 -45.76
CA PRO A 249 -2.71 10.32 -47.08
C PRO A 249 -1.50 10.92 -47.81
N ALA A 250 -1.56 10.89 -49.15
CA ALA A 250 -0.62 11.65 -49.97
C ALA A 250 -0.84 13.14 -49.72
N GLU A 251 0.24 13.90 -49.56
CA GLU A 251 0.22 15.35 -49.27
C GLU A 251 0.86 16.13 -50.43
N SER A 252 0.17 17.20 -50.85
CA SER A 252 0.67 18.10 -51.85
C SER A 252 1.47 19.23 -51.22
N PHE A 253 2.63 19.52 -51.79
CA PHE A 253 3.51 20.61 -51.41
C PHE A 253 3.64 21.58 -52.61
N ASP A 254 3.32 22.83 -52.41
CA ASP A 254 3.29 23.82 -53.48
C ASP A 254 4.68 24.20 -53.97
N ALA A 255 5.68 24.17 -53.08
CA ALA A 255 7.06 24.44 -53.39
C ALA A 255 8.01 23.63 -52.51
N VAL A 256 8.84 22.85 -53.15
CA VAL A 256 9.98 22.13 -52.55
C VAL A 256 11.20 22.27 -53.43
N THR A 257 12.38 22.13 -52.89
CA THR A 257 13.61 22.10 -53.71
C THR A 257 14.24 20.72 -53.60
N ILE A 258 14.53 20.11 -54.75
CA ILE A 258 15.04 18.75 -54.89
C ILE A 258 16.44 18.79 -55.46
N PHE A 259 17.32 18.04 -54.82
CA PHE A 259 18.72 17.83 -55.21
C PHE A 259 18.93 16.39 -55.67
N PHE A 260 19.61 16.22 -56.78
CA PHE A 260 20.16 14.95 -57.23
C PHE A 260 21.67 15.08 -57.43
N SER A 261 22.40 14.04 -57.08
CA SER A 261 23.80 13.90 -57.47
C SER A 261 24.10 12.49 -57.95
N ASP A 262 25.09 12.36 -58.81
CA ASP A 262 25.52 11.12 -59.40
C ASP A 262 27.05 11.13 -59.55
N ILE A 263 27.72 9.94 -59.52
CA ILE A 263 29.17 9.83 -59.67
C ILE A 263 29.56 9.88 -61.12
N VAL A 264 30.46 10.78 -61.47
CA VAL A 264 30.95 10.93 -62.85
C VAL A 264 31.78 9.69 -63.23
N GLY A 265 31.34 8.98 -64.29
CA GLY A 265 32.01 7.81 -64.79
C GLY A 265 31.83 6.54 -63.91
N PHE A 266 30.82 6.48 -63.04
CA PHE A 266 30.56 5.36 -62.16
C PHE A 266 30.51 4.01 -62.90
N THR A 267 29.85 3.96 -64.06
CA THR A 267 29.78 2.74 -64.89
C THR A 267 31.17 2.20 -65.27
N ASN A 268 32.10 3.09 -65.59
CA ASN A 268 33.48 2.70 -65.91
C ASN A 268 34.28 2.27 -64.67
N ILE A 269 34.09 2.98 -63.56
CA ILE A 269 34.71 2.65 -62.30
C ILE A 269 34.21 1.28 -61.83
N SER A 270 32.88 1.04 -61.84
CA SER A 270 32.29 -0.21 -61.41
C SER A 270 32.65 -1.41 -62.32
N ALA A 271 32.72 -1.20 -63.62
CA ALA A 271 33.10 -2.26 -64.57
C ALA A 271 34.54 -2.76 -64.37
N SER A 272 35.41 -1.91 -63.83
CA SER A 272 36.83 -2.18 -63.60
C SER A 272 37.24 -2.37 -62.17
N SER A 273 36.23 -2.53 -61.25
CA SER A 273 36.43 -2.75 -59.86
C SER A 273 35.67 -3.99 -59.38
N THR A 274 36.07 -4.57 -58.25
CA THR A 274 35.32 -5.65 -57.61
C THR A 274 34.04 -5.11 -56.96
N PRO A 275 32.96 -5.89 -56.83
CA PRO A 275 31.72 -5.46 -56.17
C PRO A 275 31.94 -4.94 -54.74
N ILE A 276 32.90 -5.48 -53.99
CA ILE A 276 33.24 -5.06 -52.63
C ILE A 276 33.89 -3.66 -52.65
N GLU A 277 34.77 -3.39 -53.60
CA GLU A 277 35.41 -2.06 -53.78
C GLU A 277 34.38 -0.99 -54.13
N VAL A 278 33.41 -1.33 -54.99
CA VAL A 278 32.30 -0.42 -55.33
C VAL A 278 31.46 -0.10 -54.12
N ILE A 279 31.07 -1.12 -53.30
CA ILE A 279 30.30 -0.91 -52.06
C ILE A 279 31.09 -0.05 -51.07
N ASN A 280 32.39 -0.29 -50.91
CA ASN A 280 33.23 0.49 -50.00
C ASN A 280 33.33 1.96 -50.44
N MET A 281 33.45 2.20 -51.73
CA MET A 281 33.46 3.56 -52.31
C MET A 281 32.12 4.28 -52.09
N LEU A 282 31.00 3.60 -52.37
CA LEU A 282 29.67 4.16 -52.13
C LEU A 282 29.43 4.45 -50.64
N ASN A 283 29.82 3.55 -49.73
CA ASN A 283 29.69 3.76 -48.29
C ASN A 283 30.57 4.92 -47.83
N MET A 284 31.75 5.12 -48.34
CA MET A 284 32.61 6.27 -48.01
C MET A 284 31.93 7.57 -48.47
N LEU A 285 31.41 7.65 -49.69
CA LEU A 285 30.73 8.80 -50.24
C LEU A 285 29.45 9.13 -49.46
N TYR A 286 28.61 8.11 -49.21
CA TYR A 286 27.35 8.31 -48.48
C TYR A 286 27.57 8.74 -47.03
N ARG A 287 28.63 8.24 -46.38
CA ARG A 287 28.99 8.72 -45.03
C ARG A 287 29.33 10.19 -45.04
N LEU A 288 30.15 10.64 -46.00
CA LEU A 288 30.48 12.06 -46.14
C LEU A 288 29.23 12.91 -46.38
N PHE A 289 28.30 12.43 -47.23
CA PHE A 289 27.05 13.14 -47.50
C PHE A 289 26.16 13.17 -46.27
N ASP A 290 25.94 12.05 -45.62
CA ASP A 290 25.11 11.92 -44.44
C ASP A 290 25.62 12.82 -43.28
N GLU A 291 26.95 12.96 -43.11
CA GLU A 291 27.54 13.88 -42.14
C GLU A 291 27.26 15.37 -42.46
N LYS A 292 27.19 15.74 -43.73
CA LYS A 292 26.92 17.09 -44.14
C LYS A 292 25.43 17.45 -44.13
N ILE A 293 24.55 16.58 -44.62
CA ILE A 293 23.11 16.87 -44.71
C ILE A 293 22.43 17.07 -43.33
N ILE A 294 22.97 16.51 -42.23
CA ILE A 294 22.47 16.67 -40.89
C ILE A 294 22.46 18.15 -40.45
N GLN A 295 23.30 18.98 -41.01
CA GLN A 295 23.44 20.39 -40.64
C GLN A 295 22.36 21.25 -41.24
N TYR A 296 21.58 20.73 -42.20
CA TYR A 296 20.59 21.47 -42.99
C TYR A 296 19.18 20.91 -42.78
N ASP A 297 18.17 21.77 -43.00
CA ASP A 297 16.77 21.38 -42.92
C ASP A 297 16.33 20.66 -44.21
N VAL A 298 16.85 19.42 -44.38
CA VAL A 298 16.66 18.63 -45.57
C VAL A 298 16.28 17.18 -45.19
N TYR A 299 15.66 16.49 -46.13
CA TYR A 299 15.26 15.08 -45.95
C TYR A 299 15.92 14.23 -47.05
N LYS A 300 16.72 13.23 -46.65
CA LYS A 300 17.27 12.21 -47.58
C LYS A 300 16.13 11.28 -47.97
N VAL A 301 15.82 11.26 -49.29
CA VAL A 301 14.69 10.47 -49.79
C VAL A 301 15.14 9.03 -50.05
N GLU A 302 16.08 8.85 -50.96
CA GLU A 302 16.62 7.53 -51.31
C GLU A 302 17.97 7.64 -52.00
N THR A 303 18.65 6.48 -52.10
CA THR A 303 19.84 6.27 -52.96
C THR A 303 19.48 5.23 -53.98
N ILE A 304 19.65 5.52 -55.27
CA ILE A 304 19.38 4.60 -56.38
C ILE A 304 20.70 4.36 -57.13
N GLY A 305 21.35 3.23 -56.84
CA GLY A 305 22.70 2.98 -57.36
C GLY A 305 23.70 3.97 -56.77
N ASP A 306 24.31 4.82 -57.59
CA ASP A 306 25.21 5.90 -57.24
C ASP A 306 24.52 7.28 -57.10
N ALA A 307 23.23 7.32 -57.43
CA ALA A 307 22.44 8.56 -57.31
C ALA A 307 21.99 8.79 -55.88
N TYR A 308 22.17 10.04 -55.42
CA TYR A 308 21.79 10.50 -54.08
C TYR A 308 20.74 11.59 -54.16
N MET A 309 19.56 11.36 -53.58
CA MET A 309 18.43 12.28 -53.67
C MET A 309 18.09 12.88 -52.30
N VAL A 310 18.01 14.22 -52.24
CA VAL A 310 17.66 15.00 -51.07
C VAL A 310 16.61 16.06 -51.41
N VAL A 311 15.75 16.38 -50.50
CA VAL A 311 14.69 17.39 -50.63
C VAL A 311 14.60 18.26 -49.42
N SER A 312 14.22 19.53 -49.59
CA SER A 312 13.83 20.45 -48.52
C SER A 312 12.44 21.05 -48.78
N GLY A 313 11.73 21.38 -47.70
CA GLY A 313 10.34 21.85 -47.73
C GLY A 313 9.33 20.72 -47.44
N LEU A 314 9.79 19.47 -47.26
CA LEU A 314 9.00 18.33 -46.79
C LEU A 314 9.89 17.43 -45.93
N PRO A 315 9.33 16.57 -45.07
CA PRO A 315 7.90 16.38 -44.76
C PRO A 315 7.28 17.55 -43.97
N GLN A 316 8.08 18.47 -43.52
CA GLN A 316 7.64 19.71 -42.86
C GLN A 316 7.91 20.90 -43.75
N ARG A 317 6.85 21.71 -43.97
CA ARG A 317 7.01 22.94 -44.73
C ARG A 317 7.89 23.91 -43.97
N ASN A 318 8.87 24.49 -44.66
CA ASN A 318 9.81 25.49 -44.10
C ASN A 318 9.75 26.84 -44.79
N GLY A 319 8.64 27.12 -45.49
CA GLY A 319 8.44 28.34 -46.23
C GLY A 319 9.43 28.46 -47.39
N ASN A 320 10.01 29.62 -47.63
CA ASN A 320 10.97 29.86 -48.72
C ASN A 320 12.39 29.35 -48.42
N ARG A 321 12.64 28.79 -47.22
CA ARG A 321 13.99 28.32 -46.86
C ARG A 321 14.41 27.05 -47.62
N HIS A 322 13.47 26.28 -48.18
CA HIS A 322 13.80 25.05 -48.91
C HIS A 322 14.87 25.24 -49.98
N ALA A 323 14.87 26.39 -50.72
CA ALA A 323 15.86 26.65 -51.76
C ALA A 323 17.26 26.95 -51.18
N SER A 324 17.35 27.77 -50.11
CA SER A 324 18.60 28.09 -49.43
C SER A 324 19.21 26.85 -48.72
N GLU A 325 18.40 26.04 -48.08
CA GLU A 325 18.89 24.84 -47.38
C GLU A 325 19.54 23.84 -48.38
N ILE A 326 18.90 23.59 -49.53
CA ILE A 326 19.46 22.75 -50.58
C ILE A 326 20.68 23.40 -51.24
N ALA A 327 20.67 24.71 -51.50
CA ALA A 327 21.80 25.42 -52.10
C ALA A 327 23.03 25.36 -51.16
N ASP A 328 22.86 25.72 -49.88
CA ASP A 328 23.95 25.69 -48.91
C ASP A 328 24.47 24.27 -48.68
N MET A 329 23.57 23.28 -48.56
CA MET A 329 23.95 21.86 -48.51
C MET A 329 24.78 21.41 -49.73
N SER A 330 24.32 21.74 -50.94
CA SER A 330 24.99 21.30 -52.15
C SER A 330 26.37 21.94 -52.30
N LEU A 331 26.55 23.19 -51.95
CA LEU A 331 27.84 23.88 -51.90
C LEU A 331 28.77 23.26 -50.85
N SER A 332 28.22 22.88 -49.68
CA SER A 332 28.97 22.18 -48.61
C SER A 332 29.42 20.78 -49.05
N LEU A 333 28.57 20.03 -49.78
CA LEU A 333 28.91 18.75 -50.36
C LEU A 333 30.04 18.83 -51.38
N MET A 334 29.99 19.79 -52.31
CA MET A 334 31.02 20.03 -53.30
C MET A 334 32.38 20.35 -52.67
N ARG A 335 32.40 21.20 -51.64
CA ARG A 335 33.63 21.51 -50.87
C ARG A 335 34.16 20.24 -50.12
N GLY A 336 33.26 19.45 -49.55
CA GLY A 336 33.65 18.20 -48.84
C GLY A 336 34.28 17.12 -49.77
N LEU A 337 33.99 17.22 -51.06
CA LEU A 337 34.55 16.32 -52.09
C LEU A 337 35.81 16.85 -52.73
N GLU A 338 36.22 18.08 -52.47
CA GLU A 338 37.48 18.59 -53.00
C GLU A 338 38.65 17.75 -52.52
N GLY A 339 39.40 17.13 -53.47
CA GLY A 339 40.51 16.26 -53.19
C GLY A 339 40.11 14.82 -52.79
N ALA A 340 38.81 14.46 -52.70
CA ALA A 340 38.39 13.10 -52.45
C ALA A 340 38.85 12.16 -53.59
N ARG A 341 39.31 10.94 -53.19
CA ARG A 341 39.83 9.96 -54.11
C ARG A 341 39.06 8.65 -54.02
N VAL A 342 39.03 7.91 -55.09
CA VAL A 342 38.47 6.55 -55.12
C VAL A 342 39.32 5.65 -54.21
N PRO A 343 38.76 4.99 -53.17
CA PRO A 343 39.52 4.32 -52.11
C PRO A 343 40.50 3.25 -52.65
N HIS A 344 40.11 2.53 -53.67
CA HIS A 344 40.91 1.47 -54.29
C HIS A 344 41.74 1.95 -55.52
N ARG A 345 41.64 3.26 -55.86
CA ARG A 345 42.38 3.95 -56.93
C ARG A 345 42.86 5.32 -56.47
N PRO A 346 43.92 5.40 -55.69
CA PRO A 346 44.34 6.66 -55.06
C PRO A 346 44.71 7.76 -56.06
N ASP A 347 44.99 7.42 -57.29
CA ASP A 347 45.32 8.38 -58.36
C ASP A 347 44.09 8.98 -59.06
N GLU A 348 42.88 8.39 -58.83
CA GLU A 348 41.65 8.83 -59.44
C GLU A 348 40.82 9.70 -58.49
N LEU A 349 40.50 10.94 -58.89
CA LEU A 349 39.66 11.84 -58.13
C LEU A 349 38.19 11.43 -58.24
N LEU A 350 37.51 11.34 -57.10
CA LEU A 350 36.07 11.12 -57.06
C LEU A 350 35.35 12.42 -57.38
N LYS A 351 34.58 12.44 -58.45
CA LYS A 351 33.82 13.59 -58.92
C LYS A 351 32.34 13.24 -59.00
N ILE A 352 31.49 14.23 -58.66
CA ILE A 352 30.04 14.10 -58.80
C ILE A 352 29.48 15.16 -59.74
N ARG A 353 28.31 14.94 -60.29
CA ARG A 353 27.44 15.95 -60.88
C ARG A 353 26.30 16.24 -59.91
N ALA A 354 25.81 17.44 -59.92
CA ALA A 354 24.65 17.82 -59.10
C ALA A 354 23.64 18.64 -59.91
N GLY A 355 22.36 18.34 -59.67
CA GLY A 355 21.25 19.01 -60.30
C GLY A 355 20.20 19.41 -59.27
N ILE A 356 19.67 20.64 -59.38
CA ILE A 356 18.66 21.18 -58.44
C ILE A 356 17.48 21.72 -59.24
N ASN A 357 16.27 21.39 -58.79
CA ASN A 357 15.05 21.99 -59.28
C ASN A 357 14.07 22.31 -58.15
N THR A 358 13.32 23.40 -58.33
CA THR A 358 12.30 23.90 -57.37
C THR A 358 10.93 23.87 -58.01
N GLY A 359 9.90 23.37 -57.30
CA GLY A 359 8.54 23.32 -57.81
C GLY A 359 7.59 22.50 -56.91
N PRO A 360 6.35 22.30 -57.33
CA PRO A 360 5.37 21.52 -56.60
C PRO A 360 5.65 20.02 -56.64
N CYS A 361 5.26 19.33 -55.59
CA CYS A 361 5.42 17.89 -55.51
C CYS A 361 4.33 17.26 -54.61
N VAL A 362 4.04 16.00 -54.85
CA VAL A 362 3.19 15.19 -53.96
C VAL A 362 4.07 14.12 -53.29
N ALA A 363 3.95 14.03 -51.97
CA ALA A 363 4.66 13.05 -51.19
C ALA A 363 3.68 12.10 -50.48
N GLY A 364 4.02 10.83 -50.41
CA GLY A 364 3.15 9.84 -49.79
C GLY A 364 3.86 8.51 -49.53
N VAL A 365 3.25 7.67 -48.75
CA VAL A 365 3.73 6.31 -48.46
C VAL A 365 3.19 5.35 -49.48
N VAL A 366 4.09 4.65 -50.16
CA VAL A 366 3.78 3.64 -51.17
C VAL A 366 4.28 2.28 -50.71
N GLY A 367 3.44 1.26 -50.91
CA GLY A 367 3.68 -0.10 -50.48
C GLY A 367 3.08 -0.44 -49.11
N THR A 368 2.56 -1.66 -49.03
CA THR A 368 1.93 -2.19 -47.78
C THR A 368 2.93 -3.05 -47.00
N THR A 369 3.69 -3.87 -47.66
CA THR A 369 4.67 -4.79 -47.03
C THR A 369 5.99 -4.10 -46.71
N MET A 370 6.45 -3.23 -47.60
CA MET A 370 7.66 -2.42 -47.46
C MET A 370 7.32 -0.96 -47.76
N PRO A 371 6.73 -0.25 -46.82
CA PRO A 371 6.30 1.14 -47.04
C PRO A 371 7.52 2.03 -47.24
N ARG A 372 7.50 2.84 -48.32
CA ARG A 372 8.51 3.87 -48.59
C ARG A 372 7.84 5.22 -48.72
N TYR A 373 8.51 6.23 -48.25
CA TYR A 373 8.06 7.61 -48.45
C TYR A 373 8.59 8.12 -49.75
N CYS A 374 7.73 8.17 -50.76
CA CYS A 374 8.07 8.49 -52.12
C CYS A 374 7.54 9.87 -52.54
N LEU A 375 8.22 10.52 -53.46
CA LEU A 375 7.88 11.80 -54.06
C LEU A 375 7.43 11.60 -55.49
N PHE A 376 6.40 12.36 -55.90
CA PHE A 376 5.84 12.27 -57.23
C PHE A 376 5.63 13.69 -57.78
N GLY A 377 5.91 13.84 -59.05
CA GLY A 377 5.67 15.12 -59.75
C GLY A 377 6.79 15.45 -60.75
N ASP A 378 6.50 16.40 -61.63
CA ASP A 378 7.42 16.83 -62.64
C ASP A 378 8.71 17.48 -62.12
N THR A 379 8.62 18.02 -60.89
CA THR A 379 9.74 18.66 -60.18
C THR A 379 10.91 17.69 -59.96
N ILE A 380 10.63 16.39 -59.66
CA ILE A 380 11.61 15.37 -59.41
C ILE A 380 12.33 15.05 -60.74
N ASN A 381 11.56 14.80 -61.81
CA ASN A 381 12.09 14.49 -63.11
C ASN A 381 12.98 15.62 -63.63
N THR A 382 12.58 16.86 -63.44
CA THR A 382 13.37 18.02 -63.84
C THR A 382 14.67 18.13 -63.05
N ALA A 383 14.66 17.87 -61.74
CA ALA A 383 15.87 17.87 -60.93
C ALA A 383 16.86 16.79 -61.39
N SER A 384 16.36 15.56 -61.67
CA SER A 384 17.17 14.47 -62.26
C SER A 384 17.74 14.86 -63.63
N ARG A 385 16.98 15.61 -64.48
CA ARG A 385 17.51 16.09 -65.77
C ARG A 385 18.56 17.18 -65.60
N MET A 386 18.45 18.06 -64.61
CA MET A 386 19.52 19.01 -64.28
C MET A 386 20.82 18.27 -63.90
N GLU A 387 20.71 17.18 -63.12
CA GLU A 387 21.88 16.35 -62.78
C GLU A 387 22.48 15.70 -64.03
N THR A 388 21.67 14.98 -64.83
CA THR A 388 22.17 14.20 -65.99
C THR A 388 22.80 15.07 -67.07
N THR A 389 22.31 16.28 -67.25
CA THR A 389 22.87 17.29 -68.16
C THR A 389 23.95 18.17 -67.53
N GLY A 390 24.29 17.91 -66.24
CA GLY A 390 25.30 18.64 -65.48
C GLY A 390 26.73 18.33 -65.92
N GLU A 391 27.66 19.10 -65.36
CA GLU A 391 29.12 18.93 -65.54
C GLU A 391 29.76 18.47 -64.23
N ALA A 392 30.91 17.78 -64.32
CA ALA A 392 31.65 17.31 -63.17
C ALA A 392 32.02 18.46 -62.24
N MET A 393 31.77 18.26 -60.95
CA MET A 393 32.04 19.22 -59.85
C MET A 393 31.33 20.58 -60.04
N LYS A 394 30.18 20.63 -60.74
CA LYS A 394 29.32 21.78 -60.85
C LYS A 394 27.90 21.49 -60.40
N ILE A 395 27.23 22.51 -59.88
CA ILE A 395 25.82 22.43 -59.41
C ILE A 395 24.97 23.09 -60.52
N HIS A 396 24.21 22.26 -61.22
CA HIS A 396 23.31 22.72 -62.28
C HIS A 396 21.91 23.00 -61.73
N ILE A 397 21.41 24.19 -61.93
CA ILE A 397 20.11 24.62 -61.38
C ILE A 397 19.17 25.04 -62.50
N SER A 398 17.88 24.79 -62.31
CA SER A 398 16.82 25.24 -63.17
C SER A 398 16.50 26.72 -62.99
N HIS A 399 15.78 27.31 -63.97
CA HIS A 399 15.28 28.68 -63.88
C HIS A 399 14.38 28.91 -62.64
N SER A 400 13.55 27.93 -62.28
CA SER A 400 12.70 27.97 -61.09
C SER A 400 13.50 28.03 -59.80
N THR A 401 14.59 27.30 -59.70
CA THR A 401 15.51 27.32 -58.55
C THR A 401 16.23 28.69 -58.47
N LYS A 402 16.73 29.19 -59.67
CA LYS A 402 17.33 30.52 -59.71
C LYS A 402 16.38 31.58 -59.18
N LYS A 403 15.13 31.58 -59.64
CA LYS A 403 14.11 32.55 -59.18
C LYS A 403 13.85 32.46 -57.67
N ALA A 404 13.84 31.23 -57.10
CA ALA A 404 13.67 31.08 -55.65
C ALA A 404 14.88 31.62 -54.87
N LEU A 405 16.11 31.39 -55.37
CA LEU A 405 17.34 31.90 -54.76
C LEU A 405 17.52 33.39 -54.91
N ASP A 406 17.11 33.98 -56.08
CA ASP A 406 17.08 35.43 -56.29
C ASP A 406 16.18 36.12 -55.25
N GLY A 407 15.05 35.51 -54.91
CA GLY A 407 14.13 36.02 -53.85
C GLY A 407 14.73 36.00 -52.45
N ILE A 408 15.73 35.15 -52.21
CA ILE A 408 16.43 35.09 -50.92
C ILE A 408 17.66 36.02 -50.92
N GLY A 409 18.33 36.10 -52.07
CA GLY A 409 19.54 36.88 -52.23
C GLY A 409 20.82 36.15 -51.79
N ASN A 410 21.95 36.80 -52.03
CA ASN A 410 23.29 36.34 -51.59
C ASN A 410 23.84 35.04 -52.24
N TYR A 411 23.29 34.65 -53.42
CA TYR A 411 23.85 33.51 -54.18
C TYR A 411 24.48 33.98 -55.47
N GLU A 412 25.67 33.41 -55.77
CA GLU A 412 26.37 33.66 -57.01
C GLU A 412 25.97 32.57 -58.01
N MET A 413 25.30 33.02 -59.08
CA MET A 413 24.78 32.15 -60.13
C MET A 413 25.20 32.66 -61.52
N GLU A 414 25.75 31.80 -62.32
CA GLU A 414 26.18 32.11 -63.69
C GLU A 414 25.21 31.46 -64.66
N SER A 415 24.83 32.19 -65.73
CA SER A 415 23.97 31.65 -66.77
C SER A 415 24.78 30.60 -67.59
N ARG A 416 24.25 29.38 -67.68
CA ARG A 416 24.74 28.38 -68.61
C ARG A 416 24.25 28.60 -70.03
N GLY A 417 23.16 29.36 -70.15
CA GLY A 417 22.44 29.59 -71.38
C GLY A 417 21.31 28.58 -71.60
N VAL A 418 20.83 28.57 -72.80
CA VAL A 418 19.66 27.79 -73.20
C VAL A 418 20.17 26.43 -73.72
N ILE A 419 19.69 25.37 -73.09
CA ILE A 419 20.05 24.01 -73.45
C ILE A 419 18.81 23.14 -73.69
N GLU A 420 18.92 22.13 -74.53
CA GLU A 420 17.88 21.15 -74.75
C GLU A 420 17.89 20.12 -73.62
N ILE A 421 16.80 20.02 -72.87
CA ILE A 421 16.64 19.05 -71.77
C ILE A 421 15.77 17.91 -72.28
N PRO A 422 16.26 16.65 -72.24
CA PRO A 422 15.51 15.48 -72.71
C PRO A 422 14.13 15.36 -72.08
N GLY A 423 13.07 15.41 -72.93
CA GLY A 423 11.68 15.31 -72.47
C GLY A 423 11.07 16.63 -71.89
N LYS A 424 11.82 17.73 -71.91
CA LYS A 424 11.40 19.05 -71.41
C LYS A 424 11.49 20.15 -72.47
N GLY A 425 12.21 19.87 -73.53
CA GLY A 425 12.48 20.88 -74.53
C GLY A 425 13.61 21.82 -74.16
N VAL A 426 13.55 23.01 -74.69
CA VAL A 426 14.60 24.03 -74.53
C VAL A 426 14.36 24.84 -73.26
N MET A 427 15.35 24.88 -72.38
CA MET A 427 15.28 25.58 -71.10
C MET A 427 16.53 26.40 -70.83
N GLU A 428 16.37 27.60 -70.25
CA GLU A 428 17.48 28.38 -69.72
C GLU A 428 17.87 27.82 -68.34
N THR A 429 19.14 27.59 -68.16
CA THR A 429 19.68 26.96 -66.92
C THR A 429 20.91 27.72 -66.43
N PHE A 430 21.30 27.47 -65.18
CA PHE A 430 22.35 28.21 -64.50
C PHE A 430 23.27 27.31 -63.71
N TRP A 431 24.45 27.80 -63.40
CA TRP A 431 25.40 27.21 -62.48
C TRP A 431 25.33 27.92 -61.13
N LEU A 432 25.15 27.19 -60.01
CA LEU A 432 25.30 27.76 -58.70
C LEU A 432 26.79 27.67 -58.32
N GLN A 433 27.46 28.83 -58.19
CA GLN A 433 28.90 28.90 -57.94
C GLN A 433 29.24 29.12 -56.47
N GLY A 434 28.43 29.88 -55.73
CA GLY A 434 28.77 30.22 -54.36
C GLY A 434 27.69 31.04 -53.66
N LYS A 435 28.03 31.42 -52.43
CA LYS A 435 27.24 32.31 -51.60
C LYS A 435 28.09 33.50 -51.16
N VAL A 436 27.60 34.69 -51.37
CA VAL A 436 28.24 35.94 -50.93
C VAL A 436 28.35 35.95 -49.40
N GLY A 437 29.54 36.15 -48.85
CA GLY A 437 29.82 36.06 -47.43
C GLY A 437 30.17 34.67 -46.93
N GLY A 438 30.25 33.65 -47.82
CA GLY A 438 30.60 32.28 -47.53
C GLY A 438 29.42 31.50 -46.92
N LEU A 439 29.64 30.18 -46.78
CA LEU A 439 28.72 29.34 -45.98
C LEU A 439 28.94 29.68 -44.52
N GLN A 440 27.90 29.82 -43.74
CA GLN A 440 28.07 29.95 -42.29
C GLN A 440 28.82 28.72 -41.78
N GLU A 441 29.89 29.00 -41.02
CA GLU A 441 30.59 27.91 -40.33
C GLU A 441 29.62 27.12 -39.44
N GLU A 442 29.80 25.83 -39.47
CA GLU A 442 29.03 24.78 -38.86
C GLU A 442 28.63 25.14 -37.43
N SER A 443 27.48 25.76 -37.23
CA SER A 443 26.81 25.78 -35.93
C SER A 443 25.93 24.55 -35.84
N PRO A 444 26.16 23.63 -34.88
CA PRO A 444 25.38 22.42 -34.79
C PRO A 444 23.95 22.73 -34.41
N ARG A 445 23.10 22.92 -35.44
CA ARG A 445 21.67 23.26 -35.23
C ARG A 445 20.82 22.11 -34.68
N CYS A 446 21.34 20.89 -34.54
CA CYS A 446 20.55 19.77 -34.11
C CYS A 446 21.34 18.68 -33.35
N MET A 447 22.03 19.07 -32.28
CA MET A 447 22.69 18.09 -31.39
C MET A 447 21.71 17.20 -30.59
N ARG A 448 20.41 17.47 -30.55
CA ARG A 448 19.50 16.75 -29.65
C ARG A 448 18.98 15.40 -30.09
N LEU A 449 19.09 15.06 -31.36
CA LEU A 449 18.73 13.70 -31.86
C LEU A 449 19.92 12.86 -32.25
N HIS A 450 21.05 13.46 -32.57
CA HIS A 450 22.21 12.77 -33.15
C HIS A 450 23.16 12.15 -32.14
N ASP A 451 23.39 12.81 -30.99
CA ASP A 451 24.22 12.24 -29.90
C ASP A 451 23.63 10.96 -29.31
N TYR A 452 22.31 10.82 -29.39
CA TYR A 452 21.61 9.60 -28.96
C TYR A 452 21.75 8.46 -29.97
N ASP A 453 21.92 8.78 -31.25
CA ASP A 453 21.98 7.78 -32.35
C ASP A 453 23.33 7.17 -32.51
N GLN A 454 24.44 7.91 -32.31
CA GLN A 454 25.81 7.33 -32.47
C GLN A 454 26.16 6.33 -31.38
N ASN A 455 25.79 6.65 -30.11
CA ASN A 455 26.02 5.73 -29.00
C ASN A 455 25.22 4.42 -29.13
N ILE A 456 24.00 4.51 -29.69
CA ILE A 456 23.14 3.32 -29.93
C ILE A 456 23.66 2.52 -31.11
N LEU A 457 24.21 3.17 -32.16
CA LEU A 457 24.78 2.49 -33.30
C LEU A 457 26.10 1.74 -32.95
N GLU A 458 26.95 2.34 -32.15
CA GLU A 458 28.15 1.70 -31.61
C GLU A 458 27.81 0.49 -30.73
N LEU A 459 26.73 0.58 -29.95
CA LEU A 459 26.26 -0.56 -29.16
C LEU A 459 25.65 -1.67 -30.01
N LEU A 460 25.03 -1.34 -31.16
CA LEU A 460 24.46 -2.33 -32.09
C LEU A 460 25.54 -3.02 -32.95
N ILE A 461 26.68 -2.35 -33.19
CA ILE A 461 27.79 -2.91 -33.97
C ILE A 461 28.71 -3.76 -33.09
N LYS A 462 28.75 -3.50 -31.79
CA LYS A 462 29.54 -4.25 -30.78
C LYS A 462 28.81 -5.44 -30.16
N SER A 463 27.50 -5.61 -30.40
CA SER A 463 26.71 -6.78 -29.99
C SER A 463 26.50 -7.73 -31.17
#